data_3bda75e7db27932f30dd1dc822b8489f
#
_entry.id   3bda75e7db27932f30dd1dc822b8489f
#
_cell.length_a   1.000
_cell.length_b   1.000
_cell.length_c   1.000
_cell.angle_alpha   90.00
_cell.angle_beta   90.00
_cell.angle_gamma   90.00
#
_symmetry.space_group_name_H-M   'P 1'
#
loop_
_entity.id
_entity.type
_entity.pdbx_description
1 polymer ?
#
loop_
_entity_poly.entity_id
_entity_poly.type
_entity_poly.pdbx_seq_one_letter_code
_entity_poly.pdbx_strand_id
1 'polypeptide(L)'
;MRLFNLFRLVICLLAVAAMPTIAAADSGTLLVLNKSDNTVSLINVATNTAVATIPTGAGPHEVAVSPNGKIAVVANYGTQQAPGSSLTVIDVAGKKTLKTIDLGEYRRPHGIEWLRGNEIVVTAEGNKALLVVDIESGKVAAAVTTDQNVSHMVVLARRSNKAFVANIGSGSVTVIDLKTRKKISDLATGAGAEGIDISPDEKEVWVTNRAANTVSVIDVKTLQILATVESKDFPIRVKFAPGGRFVLVSNARSGDVAVFDAVTRKEVRRIPMQLKAAEGATSGQRIFGNQFGQGPVPVGILVASKLSHAFVANTNADIVTMIDLKTWQVAGRLTAGKEPDGLGYSPVTLKP
;
A
#
# COMPACT_ATOMS: atom_id res chain seq x y z
N MET A 1 -33.35 -76.76 -20.85
CA MET A 1 -32.52 -75.91 -21.67
C MET A 1 -32.97 -74.50 -21.42
N ARG A 2 -32.24 -73.74 -20.57
CA ARG A 2 -32.49 -72.29 -20.30
C ARG A 2 -31.23 -71.56 -20.68
N LEU A 3 -31.29 -70.65 -21.71
CA LEU A 3 -30.23 -69.77 -22.12
C LEU A 3 -30.13 -68.59 -21.12
N PHE A 4 -28.96 -68.38 -20.55
CA PHE A 4 -28.61 -67.16 -19.79
C PHE A 4 -27.98 -66.15 -20.75
N ASN A 5 -28.63 -64.99 -20.97
CA ASN A 5 -28.06 -63.84 -21.65
C ASN A 5 -27.25 -63.03 -20.66
N LEU A 6 -25.95 -62.94 -20.85
CA LEU A 6 -25.04 -62.01 -20.15
C LEU A 6 -25.08 -60.66 -20.85
N PHE A 7 -25.70 -59.67 -20.23
CA PHE A 7 -25.55 -58.24 -20.62
C PHE A 7 -24.22 -57.74 -20.06
N ARG A 8 -23.25 -57.45 -20.95
CA ARG A 8 -22.02 -56.72 -20.59
C ARG A 8 -22.32 -55.21 -20.59
N LEU A 9 -22.33 -54.62 -19.40
CA LEU A 9 -22.40 -53.16 -19.21
C LEU A 9 -21.00 -52.54 -19.50
N VAL A 10 -20.84 -51.81 -20.60
CA VAL A 10 -19.64 -51.06 -20.91
C VAL A 10 -19.77 -49.68 -20.26
N ILE A 11 -19.06 -49.47 -19.14
CA ILE A 11 -18.94 -48.16 -18.48
C ILE A 11 -17.84 -47.37 -19.23
N CYS A 12 -18.25 -46.41 -20.06
CA CYS A 12 -17.34 -45.40 -20.63
C CYS A 12 -16.98 -44.38 -19.55
N LEU A 13 -15.79 -44.47 -18.96
CA LEU A 13 -15.21 -43.39 -18.17
C LEU A 13 -14.82 -42.21 -19.09
N LEU A 14 -15.63 -41.16 -19.08
CA LEU A 14 -15.25 -39.89 -19.65
C LEU A 14 -14.21 -39.23 -18.71
N ALA A 15 -12.94 -39.31 -19.09
CA ALA A 15 -11.88 -38.55 -18.47
C ALA A 15 -12.06 -37.07 -18.89
N VAL A 16 -12.61 -36.24 -18.01
CA VAL A 16 -12.62 -34.81 -18.17
C VAL A 16 -11.19 -34.33 -17.92
N ALA A 17 -10.46 -34.09 -19.00
CA ALA A 17 -9.16 -33.43 -18.93
C ALA A 17 -9.39 -31.98 -18.43
N ALA A 18 -9.01 -31.69 -17.19
CA ALA A 18 -8.95 -30.34 -16.69
C ALA A 18 -7.91 -29.57 -17.52
N MET A 19 -8.38 -28.69 -18.43
CA MET A 19 -7.50 -27.77 -19.11
C MET A 19 -6.84 -26.85 -18.06
N PRO A 20 -5.51 -26.70 -18.11
CA PRO A 20 -4.86 -25.74 -17.21
C PRO A 20 -5.43 -24.34 -17.53
N THR A 21 -6.07 -23.73 -16.56
CA THR A 21 -6.43 -22.31 -16.64
C THR A 21 -5.13 -21.54 -16.69
N ILE A 22 -4.76 -20.99 -17.85
CA ILE A 22 -3.68 -20.03 -17.99
C ILE A 22 -4.11 -18.83 -17.14
N ALA A 23 -3.46 -18.62 -16.01
CA ALA A 23 -3.67 -17.41 -15.23
C ALA A 23 -3.38 -16.21 -16.15
N ALA A 24 -4.32 -15.27 -16.22
CA ALA A 24 -4.09 -14.05 -16.99
C ALA A 24 -2.84 -13.37 -16.44
N ALA A 25 -1.92 -13.00 -17.33
CA ALA A 25 -0.72 -12.27 -16.94
C ALA A 25 -1.11 -10.94 -16.27
N ASP A 26 -0.37 -10.54 -15.25
CA ASP A 26 -0.54 -9.23 -14.62
C ASP A 26 -0.50 -8.13 -15.69
N SER A 27 -1.36 -7.13 -15.56
CA SER A 27 -1.48 -6.03 -16.52
C SER A 27 -1.76 -4.73 -15.77
N GLY A 28 -1.66 -3.61 -16.48
CA GLY A 28 -1.84 -2.28 -15.90
C GLY A 28 -0.51 -1.56 -15.70
N THR A 29 -0.53 -0.52 -14.88
CA THR A 29 0.62 0.33 -14.60
C THR A 29 0.86 0.42 -13.11
N LEU A 30 2.09 0.11 -12.70
CA LEU A 30 2.61 0.38 -11.37
C LEU A 30 3.14 1.82 -11.33
N LEU A 31 2.72 2.58 -10.33
CA LEU A 31 3.26 3.89 -10.01
C LEU A 31 4.24 3.73 -8.85
N VAL A 32 5.46 4.21 -9.01
CA VAL A 32 6.51 4.15 -7.97
C VAL A 32 6.96 5.57 -7.65
N LEU A 33 6.76 6.00 -6.42
CA LEU A 33 7.19 7.32 -5.97
C LEU A 33 8.66 7.29 -5.56
N ASN A 34 9.47 8.11 -6.22
CA ASN A 34 10.91 8.22 -6.01
C ASN A 34 11.19 9.47 -5.15
N LYS A 35 11.30 9.28 -3.83
CA LYS A 35 11.33 10.39 -2.85
C LYS A 35 12.44 11.38 -3.12
N SER A 36 13.65 10.90 -3.34
CA SER A 36 14.82 11.76 -3.53
C SER A 36 14.93 12.36 -4.93
N ASP A 37 14.27 11.74 -5.92
CA ASP A 37 14.25 12.29 -7.29
C ASP A 37 13.08 13.26 -7.51
N ASN A 38 12.13 13.37 -6.59
CA ASN A 38 10.91 14.15 -6.74
C ASN A 38 10.13 13.77 -8.00
N THR A 39 10.00 12.47 -8.24
CA THR A 39 9.33 11.93 -9.43
C THR A 39 8.44 10.74 -9.09
N VAL A 40 7.58 10.37 -10.04
CA VAL A 40 6.90 9.09 -10.08
C VAL A 40 7.30 8.35 -11.36
N SER A 41 7.74 7.09 -11.22
CA SER A 41 7.95 6.19 -12.35
C SER A 41 6.67 5.45 -12.66
N LEU A 42 6.28 5.42 -13.94
CA LEU A 42 5.19 4.60 -14.46
C LEU A 42 5.81 3.35 -15.10
N ILE A 43 5.48 2.17 -14.57
CA ILE A 43 6.02 0.89 -15.02
C ILE A 43 4.88 0.04 -15.57
N ASN A 44 5.03 -0.45 -16.80
CA ASN A 44 4.10 -1.43 -17.36
C ASN A 44 4.31 -2.78 -16.66
N VAL A 45 3.28 -3.26 -15.97
CA VAL A 45 3.35 -4.47 -15.15
C VAL A 45 3.55 -5.73 -16.00
N ALA A 46 2.98 -5.78 -17.21
CA ALA A 46 3.10 -6.95 -18.08
C ALA A 46 4.52 -7.16 -18.65
N THR A 47 5.24 -6.05 -18.87
CA THR A 47 6.60 -6.08 -19.45
C THR A 47 7.69 -5.78 -18.45
N ASN A 48 7.32 -5.33 -17.24
CA ASN A 48 8.25 -4.92 -16.19
C ASN A 48 9.19 -3.77 -16.62
N THR A 49 8.72 -2.89 -17.53
CA THR A 49 9.51 -1.79 -18.08
C THR A 49 8.95 -0.43 -17.67
N ALA A 50 9.83 0.48 -17.31
CA ALA A 50 9.46 1.88 -17.10
C ALA A 50 9.05 2.51 -18.45
N VAL A 51 7.87 3.14 -18.48
CA VAL A 51 7.30 3.76 -19.69
C VAL A 51 7.25 5.28 -19.61
N ALA A 52 7.42 5.84 -18.41
CA ALA A 52 7.56 7.27 -18.17
C ALA A 52 8.10 7.55 -16.78
N THR A 53 8.70 8.72 -16.60
CA THR A 53 9.01 9.33 -15.31
C THR A 53 8.44 10.74 -15.32
N ILE A 54 7.60 11.07 -14.33
CA ILE A 54 6.84 12.31 -14.26
C ILE A 54 7.30 13.09 -13.03
N PRO A 55 7.63 14.38 -13.15
CA PRO A 55 7.96 15.25 -12.00
C PRO A 55 6.76 15.38 -11.05
N THR A 56 7.06 15.43 -9.75
CA THR A 56 6.12 15.72 -8.66
C THR A 56 6.58 16.97 -7.90
N GLY A 57 5.92 17.30 -6.80
CA GLY A 57 6.51 18.18 -5.78
C GLY A 57 7.57 17.47 -4.96
N ALA A 58 8.19 18.18 -4.02
CA ALA A 58 9.28 17.68 -3.20
C ALA A 58 8.84 16.54 -2.28
N GLY A 59 9.63 15.47 -2.25
CA GLY A 59 9.45 14.32 -1.37
C GLY A 59 8.10 13.61 -1.54
N PRO A 60 7.77 13.07 -2.72
CA PRO A 60 6.53 12.31 -2.90
C PRO A 60 6.55 11.06 -2.00
N HIS A 61 5.49 10.86 -1.19
CA HIS A 61 5.44 9.77 -0.22
C HIS A 61 4.34 8.73 -0.52
N GLU A 62 3.10 9.16 -0.73
CA GLU A 62 1.99 8.25 -0.99
C GLU A 62 1.16 8.71 -2.19
N VAL A 63 0.47 7.77 -2.81
CA VAL A 63 -0.33 7.99 -4.02
C VAL A 63 -1.69 7.31 -3.95
N ALA A 64 -2.75 8.06 -4.25
CA ALA A 64 -4.08 7.53 -4.47
C ALA A 64 -4.37 7.52 -5.98
N VAL A 65 -4.86 6.37 -6.48
CA VAL A 65 -5.28 6.23 -7.88
C VAL A 65 -6.80 6.18 -7.94
N SER A 66 -7.37 6.92 -8.90
CA SER A 66 -8.83 6.93 -9.11
C SER A 66 -9.36 5.52 -9.43
N PRO A 67 -10.63 5.21 -9.11
CA PRO A 67 -11.21 3.89 -9.35
C PRO A 67 -11.14 3.43 -10.83
N ASN A 68 -11.17 4.38 -11.77
CA ASN A 68 -11.00 4.10 -13.19
C ASN A 68 -9.55 4.06 -13.67
N GLY A 69 -8.59 4.30 -12.77
CA GLY A 69 -7.16 4.28 -13.03
C GLY A 69 -6.61 5.45 -13.82
N LYS A 70 -7.42 6.42 -14.23
CA LYS A 70 -6.99 7.49 -15.14
C LYS A 70 -6.23 8.61 -14.45
N ILE A 71 -6.56 8.89 -13.20
CA ILE A 71 -5.97 9.96 -12.41
C ILE A 71 -5.23 9.37 -11.21
N ALA A 72 -4.05 9.88 -10.93
CA ALA A 72 -3.33 9.63 -9.69
C ALA A 72 -3.08 10.95 -8.96
N VAL A 73 -3.12 10.93 -7.64
CA VAL A 73 -2.83 12.09 -6.80
C VAL A 73 -1.73 11.72 -5.81
N VAL A 74 -0.64 12.46 -5.86
CA VAL A 74 0.57 12.22 -5.07
C VAL A 74 0.67 13.25 -3.95
N ALA A 75 0.93 12.80 -2.73
CA ALA A 75 1.21 13.64 -1.58
C ALA A 75 2.68 14.08 -1.59
N ASN A 76 2.92 15.39 -1.72
CA ASN A 76 4.25 15.97 -1.71
C ASN A 76 4.61 16.39 -0.27
N TYR A 77 5.25 15.49 0.45
CA TYR A 77 5.53 15.63 1.88
C TYR A 77 6.56 16.74 2.20
N GLY A 78 7.43 17.02 1.23
CA GLY A 78 8.54 17.94 1.40
C GLY A 78 9.80 17.27 1.93
N THR A 79 10.70 18.11 2.45
CA THR A 79 11.94 17.68 3.08
C THR A 79 11.91 17.93 4.59
N GLN A 80 12.97 17.56 5.29
CA GLN A 80 13.11 17.85 6.72
C GLN A 80 13.16 19.36 6.98
N GLN A 81 13.82 20.12 6.10
CA GLN A 81 14.03 21.58 6.19
C GLN A 81 12.82 22.36 5.62
N ALA A 82 12.14 21.82 4.62
CA ALA A 82 11.02 22.47 3.93
C ALA A 82 9.80 21.54 3.88
N PRO A 83 8.92 21.60 4.90
CA PRO A 83 7.68 20.81 4.92
C PRO A 83 6.81 21.11 3.69
N GLY A 84 6.41 20.07 2.96
CA GLY A 84 5.54 20.21 1.81
C GLY A 84 4.11 20.60 2.20
N SER A 85 3.39 21.22 1.24
CA SER A 85 1.98 21.63 1.40
C SER A 85 1.19 21.46 0.11
N SER A 86 1.52 20.46 -0.71
CA SER A 86 0.87 20.33 -2.01
C SER A 86 0.60 18.89 -2.40
N LEU A 87 -0.28 18.73 -3.40
CA LEU A 87 -0.54 17.45 -4.06
C LEU A 87 -0.25 17.62 -5.56
N THR A 88 0.32 16.58 -6.19
CA THR A 88 0.48 16.54 -7.64
C THR A 88 -0.60 15.66 -8.25
N VAL A 89 -1.39 16.18 -9.18
CA VAL A 89 -2.42 15.45 -9.92
C VAL A 89 -1.88 15.03 -11.27
N ILE A 90 -1.96 13.74 -11.58
CA ILE A 90 -1.34 13.12 -12.76
C ILE A 90 -2.42 12.50 -13.64
N ASP A 91 -2.36 12.74 -14.94
CA ASP A 91 -3.01 11.96 -15.98
C ASP A 91 -2.13 10.74 -16.28
N VAL A 92 -2.58 9.56 -15.84
CA VAL A 92 -1.83 8.31 -16.00
C VAL A 92 -1.69 7.96 -17.48
N ALA A 93 -2.79 8.04 -18.25
CA ALA A 93 -2.79 7.70 -19.67
C ALA A 93 -1.97 8.69 -20.50
N GLY A 94 -2.08 9.99 -20.18
CA GLY A 94 -1.33 11.06 -20.83
C GLY A 94 0.13 11.16 -20.38
N LYS A 95 0.54 10.38 -19.36
CA LYS A 95 1.91 10.36 -18.81
C LYS A 95 2.39 11.77 -18.41
N LYS A 96 1.54 12.58 -17.76
CA LYS A 96 1.85 13.98 -17.45
C LYS A 96 1.18 14.49 -16.18
N THR A 97 1.80 15.48 -15.56
CA THR A 97 1.18 16.28 -14.51
C THR A 97 0.08 17.15 -15.11
N LEU A 98 -1.11 17.12 -14.51
CA LEU A 98 -2.24 17.98 -14.87
C LEU A 98 -2.17 19.29 -14.11
N LYS A 99 -1.94 19.22 -12.81
CA LYS A 99 -1.84 20.38 -11.92
C LYS A 99 -1.22 20.04 -10.59
N THR A 100 -0.83 21.06 -9.85
CA THR A 100 -0.48 21.01 -8.43
C THR A 100 -1.60 21.66 -7.63
N ILE A 101 -2.03 21.02 -6.54
CA ILE A 101 -3.00 21.56 -5.58
C ILE A 101 -2.22 22.06 -4.37
N ASP A 102 -2.35 23.35 -4.05
CA ASP A 102 -1.82 23.92 -2.82
C ASP A 102 -2.80 23.66 -1.67
N LEU A 103 -2.29 23.08 -0.58
CA LEU A 103 -3.07 22.80 0.62
C LEU A 103 -3.08 23.96 1.63
N GLY A 104 -2.52 25.13 1.26
CA GLY A 104 -2.50 26.32 2.09
C GLY A 104 -1.65 26.14 3.34
N GLU A 105 -2.25 26.25 4.52
CA GLU A 105 -1.57 26.10 5.81
C GLU A 105 -1.23 24.66 6.20
N TYR A 106 -1.80 23.67 5.51
CA TYR A 106 -1.63 22.26 5.85
C TYR A 106 -0.27 21.73 5.37
N ARG A 107 0.48 21.17 6.29
CA ARG A 107 1.87 20.74 6.08
C ARG A 107 2.04 19.23 6.22
N ARG A 108 3.03 18.72 5.48
CA ARG A 108 3.40 17.30 5.47
C ARG A 108 2.23 16.39 5.11
N PRO A 109 1.61 16.57 3.90
CA PRO A 109 0.61 15.63 3.42
C PRO A 109 1.27 14.26 3.25
N HIS A 110 0.62 13.19 3.76
CA HIS A 110 1.18 11.85 3.73
C HIS A 110 0.17 10.80 3.26
N GLY A 111 -0.47 10.08 4.17
CA GLY A 111 -1.44 9.04 3.84
C GLY A 111 -2.60 9.59 3.03
N ILE A 112 -2.87 8.99 1.87
CA ILE A 112 -3.84 9.50 0.90
C ILE A 112 -4.72 8.37 0.38
N GLU A 113 -6.02 8.58 0.31
CA GLU A 113 -7.00 7.63 -0.22
C GLU A 113 -8.03 8.33 -1.10
N TRP A 114 -8.45 7.66 -2.16
CA TRP A 114 -9.57 8.13 -2.98
C TRP A 114 -10.88 7.96 -2.21
N LEU A 115 -11.61 9.04 -1.95
CA LEU A 115 -12.84 8.97 -1.15
C LEU A 115 -14.06 8.59 -2.04
N ARG A 116 -14.46 9.47 -2.92
CA ARG A 116 -15.57 9.30 -3.87
C ARG A 116 -15.57 10.43 -4.91
N GLY A 117 -16.13 10.21 -6.11
CA GLY A 117 -16.16 11.22 -7.16
C GLY A 117 -14.81 11.86 -7.36
N ASN A 118 -14.72 13.17 -7.17
CA ASN A 118 -13.48 13.95 -7.22
C ASN A 118 -12.87 14.24 -5.85
N GLU A 119 -13.39 13.63 -4.78
CA GLU A 119 -12.87 13.80 -3.43
C GLU A 119 -11.82 12.74 -3.07
N ILE A 120 -10.74 13.18 -2.46
CA ILE A 120 -9.75 12.36 -1.75
C ILE A 120 -9.71 12.74 -0.28
N VAL A 121 -9.17 11.85 0.55
CA VAL A 121 -8.71 12.20 1.90
C VAL A 121 -7.19 12.16 1.92
N VAL A 122 -6.59 13.06 2.68
CA VAL A 122 -5.13 13.10 2.90
C VAL A 122 -4.83 13.56 4.32
N THR A 123 -3.88 12.89 4.99
CA THR A 123 -3.41 13.33 6.30
C THR A 123 -2.49 14.53 6.14
N ALA A 124 -2.54 15.47 7.10
CA ALA A 124 -1.62 16.57 7.24
C ALA A 124 -0.93 16.45 8.60
N GLU A 125 0.26 15.82 8.62
CA GLU A 125 0.97 15.49 9.87
C GLU A 125 1.28 16.74 10.69
N GLY A 126 1.72 17.81 10.02
CA GLY A 126 2.04 19.07 10.68
C GLY A 126 0.86 19.73 11.38
N ASN A 127 -0.37 19.40 10.95
CA ASN A 127 -1.60 20.00 11.47
C ASN A 127 -2.44 19.01 12.28
N LYS A 128 -1.98 17.76 12.47
CA LYS A 128 -2.75 16.72 13.18
C LYS A 128 -4.16 16.58 12.63
N ALA A 129 -4.30 16.47 11.30
CA ALA A 129 -5.59 16.51 10.65
C ALA A 129 -5.72 15.50 9.52
N LEU A 130 -6.95 15.09 9.25
CA LEU A 130 -7.37 14.44 8.01
C LEU A 130 -8.13 15.49 7.17
N LEU A 131 -7.65 15.76 5.97
CA LEU A 131 -8.27 16.68 5.03
C LEU A 131 -9.18 15.91 4.06
N VAL A 132 -10.26 16.54 3.62
CA VAL A 132 -11.02 16.16 2.43
C VAL A 132 -10.71 17.20 1.37
N VAL A 133 -10.17 16.77 0.23
CA VAL A 133 -9.77 17.65 -0.86
C VAL A 133 -10.57 17.30 -2.11
N ASP A 134 -11.20 18.30 -2.71
CA ASP A 134 -11.80 18.18 -4.03
C ASP A 134 -10.71 18.43 -5.08
N ILE A 135 -10.38 17.40 -5.83
CA ILE A 135 -9.27 17.47 -6.79
C ILE A 135 -9.63 18.28 -8.05
N GLU A 136 -10.90 18.50 -8.37
CA GLU A 136 -11.32 19.29 -9.53
C GLU A 136 -11.13 20.78 -9.24
N SER A 137 -11.70 21.28 -8.16
CA SER A 137 -11.55 22.67 -7.74
C SER A 137 -10.19 22.98 -7.11
N GLY A 138 -9.47 21.95 -6.62
CA GLY A 138 -8.21 22.10 -5.89
C GLY A 138 -8.39 22.65 -4.47
N LYS A 139 -9.58 22.55 -3.88
CA LYS A 139 -9.87 23.12 -2.56
C LYS A 139 -9.91 22.08 -1.46
N VAL A 140 -9.45 22.43 -0.27
CA VAL A 140 -9.71 21.69 0.96
C VAL A 140 -11.17 21.94 1.35
N ALA A 141 -12.01 20.90 1.16
CA ALA A 141 -13.45 20.95 1.44
C ALA A 141 -13.76 20.74 2.93
N ALA A 142 -12.88 20.09 3.67
CA ALA A 142 -12.96 19.93 5.11
C ALA A 142 -11.59 19.55 5.70
N ALA A 143 -11.43 19.87 7.00
CA ALA A 143 -10.34 19.37 7.83
C ALA A 143 -10.94 18.86 9.14
N VAL A 144 -10.55 17.64 9.52
CA VAL A 144 -10.96 17.02 10.79
C VAL A 144 -9.70 16.82 11.63
N THR A 145 -9.64 17.48 12.78
CA THR A 145 -8.50 17.32 13.68
C THR A 145 -8.50 15.94 14.32
N THR A 146 -7.33 15.33 14.36
CA THR A 146 -7.12 14.08 15.10
C THR A 146 -6.71 14.35 16.54
N ASP A 147 -6.12 15.54 16.81
CA ASP A 147 -5.47 15.94 18.06
C ASP A 147 -4.32 14.99 18.46
N GLN A 148 -3.88 14.15 17.51
CA GLN A 148 -2.84 13.15 17.71
C GLN A 148 -1.53 13.58 17.02
N ASN A 149 -0.40 13.12 17.55
CA ASN A 149 0.90 13.46 16.99
C ASN A 149 1.24 12.57 15.81
N VAL A 150 1.65 13.21 14.70
CA VAL A 150 2.10 12.57 13.46
C VAL A 150 1.00 11.65 12.90
N SER A 151 -0.13 12.25 12.50
CA SER A 151 -1.23 11.56 11.79
C SER A 151 -0.75 11.19 10.39
N HIS A 152 -0.43 9.91 10.18
CA HIS A 152 0.44 9.44 9.10
C HIS A 152 -0.33 8.75 7.98
N MET A 153 -0.71 7.49 8.14
CA MET A 153 -1.45 6.74 7.14
C MET A 153 -2.95 6.74 7.42
N VAL A 154 -3.73 6.52 6.38
CA VAL A 154 -5.20 6.45 6.46
C VAL A 154 -5.72 5.28 5.64
N VAL A 155 -6.80 4.65 6.12
CA VAL A 155 -7.58 3.66 5.38
C VAL A 155 -9.08 3.92 5.56
N LEU A 156 -9.87 3.59 4.53
CA LEU A 156 -11.31 3.88 4.50
C LEU A 156 -12.15 2.60 4.65
N ALA A 157 -12.97 2.54 5.68
CA ALA A 157 -14.07 1.58 5.81
C ALA A 157 -15.32 2.18 5.15
N ARG A 158 -15.45 1.95 3.85
CA ARG A 158 -16.45 2.63 2.98
C ARG A 158 -17.87 2.27 3.33
N ARG A 159 -18.13 0.97 3.66
CA ARG A 159 -19.47 0.50 4.04
C ARG A 159 -19.99 1.14 5.33
N SER A 160 -19.10 1.44 6.27
CA SER A 160 -19.44 2.08 7.54
C SER A 160 -19.15 3.58 7.56
N ASN A 161 -18.74 4.19 6.45
CA ASN A 161 -18.37 5.60 6.33
C ASN A 161 -17.35 6.06 7.37
N LYS A 162 -16.34 5.24 7.67
CA LYS A 162 -15.28 5.58 8.62
C LYS A 162 -13.93 5.71 7.94
N ALA A 163 -13.09 6.61 8.45
CA ALA A 163 -11.67 6.63 8.19
C ALA A 163 -10.93 6.22 9.46
N PHE A 164 -9.86 5.47 9.31
CA PHE A 164 -8.94 5.09 10.37
C PHE A 164 -7.57 5.70 10.06
N VAL A 165 -7.08 6.55 10.96
CA VAL A 165 -5.82 7.30 10.78
C VAL A 165 -4.80 6.81 11.80
N ALA A 166 -3.70 6.24 11.34
CA ALA A 166 -2.59 5.84 12.20
C ALA A 166 -1.78 7.05 12.64
N ASN A 167 -1.44 7.16 13.93
CA ASN A 167 -0.75 8.29 14.53
C ASN A 167 0.56 7.81 15.16
N ILE A 168 1.67 8.01 14.45
CA ILE A 168 2.99 7.50 14.84
C ILE A 168 3.41 7.98 16.22
N GLY A 169 3.33 9.29 16.42
CA GLY A 169 3.81 9.93 17.65
C GLY A 169 2.95 9.66 18.88
N SER A 170 1.68 9.31 18.68
CA SER A 170 0.74 8.99 19.78
C SER A 170 0.56 7.48 20.01
N GLY A 171 1.03 6.62 19.09
CA GLY A 171 0.83 5.17 19.21
C GLY A 171 -0.64 4.77 19.18
N SER A 172 -1.43 5.41 18.34
CA SER A 172 -2.89 5.27 18.31
C SER A 172 -3.44 5.27 16.89
N VAL A 173 -4.71 4.88 16.78
CA VAL A 173 -5.51 5.04 15.56
C VAL A 173 -6.70 5.95 15.88
N THR A 174 -6.83 7.05 15.15
CA THR A 174 -8.02 7.92 15.22
C THR A 174 -9.09 7.42 14.28
N VAL A 175 -10.32 7.28 14.77
CA VAL A 175 -11.50 6.92 13.97
C VAL A 175 -12.34 8.17 13.71
N ILE A 176 -12.63 8.40 12.42
CA ILE A 176 -13.38 9.57 11.96
C ILE A 176 -14.61 9.10 11.19
N ASP A 177 -15.77 9.70 11.48
CA ASP A 177 -17.00 9.56 10.68
C ASP A 177 -16.90 10.46 9.45
N LEU A 178 -16.88 9.86 8.27
CA LEU A 178 -16.75 10.58 6.99
C LEU A 178 -18.03 11.30 6.55
N LYS A 179 -19.20 10.89 7.07
CA LYS A 179 -20.47 11.54 6.75
C LYS A 179 -20.62 12.83 7.53
N THR A 180 -20.36 12.78 8.84
CA THR A 180 -20.48 13.95 9.74
C THR A 180 -19.19 14.76 9.80
N ARG A 181 -18.07 14.23 9.30
CA ARG A 181 -16.72 14.83 9.34
C ARG A 181 -16.30 15.14 10.79
N LYS A 182 -16.54 14.18 11.69
CA LYS A 182 -16.21 14.32 13.13
C LYS A 182 -15.37 13.12 13.60
N LYS A 183 -14.46 13.40 14.51
CA LYS A 183 -13.75 12.37 15.25
C LYS A 183 -14.72 11.57 16.12
N ILE A 184 -14.61 10.23 16.07
CA ILE A 184 -15.39 9.30 16.90
C ILE A 184 -14.59 8.95 18.15
N SER A 185 -13.35 8.47 17.98
CA SER A 185 -12.49 8.01 19.08
C SER A 185 -11.04 7.91 18.66
N ASP A 186 -10.16 7.76 19.65
CA ASP A 186 -8.77 7.34 19.49
C ASP A 186 -8.60 5.97 20.16
N LEU A 187 -7.95 5.05 19.47
CA LEU A 187 -7.69 3.68 19.92
C LEU A 187 -6.18 3.52 20.17
N ALA A 188 -5.76 3.26 21.39
CA ALA A 188 -4.37 2.98 21.71
C ALA A 188 -3.99 1.63 21.13
N THR A 189 -3.01 1.60 20.21
CA THR A 189 -2.57 0.38 19.51
C THR A 189 -1.19 -0.08 19.94
N GLY A 190 -0.24 0.85 19.97
CA GLY A 190 1.15 0.57 20.32
C GLY A 190 2.09 1.65 19.82
N ALA A 191 3.26 1.74 20.40
CA ALA A 191 4.24 2.77 20.07
C ALA A 191 4.63 2.73 18.58
N GLY A 192 4.48 3.87 17.89
CA GLY A 192 4.82 4.02 16.49
C GLY A 192 3.76 3.46 15.52
N ALA A 193 2.47 3.65 15.80
CA ALA A 193 1.38 3.27 14.89
C ALA A 193 1.56 3.95 13.52
N GLU A 194 1.86 3.17 12.45
CA GLU A 194 2.28 3.73 11.16
C GLU A 194 1.51 3.17 9.97
N GLY A 195 1.87 1.98 9.48
CA GLY A 195 1.18 1.34 8.36
C GLY A 195 -0.20 0.85 8.78
N ILE A 196 -1.19 1.03 7.92
CA ILE A 196 -2.57 0.64 8.20
C ILE A 196 -3.23 0.10 6.92
N ASP A 197 -4.01 -0.97 7.06
CA ASP A 197 -4.82 -1.49 5.96
C ASP A 197 -6.10 -2.14 6.51
N ILE A 198 -7.09 -2.30 5.63
CA ILE A 198 -8.40 -2.87 5.99
C ILE A 198 -8.64 -4.18 5.23
N SER A 199 -9.25 -5.15 5.91
CA SER A 199 -9.64 -6.40 5.27
C SER A 199 -10.62 -6.15 4.12
N PRO A 200 -10.60 -6.95 3.02
CA PRO A 200 -11.49 -6.76 1.87
C PRO A 200 -12.98 -6.84 2.20
N ASP A 201 -13.35 -7.50 3.29
CA ASP A 201 -14.71 -7.54 3.82
C ASP A 201 -15.03 -6.37 4.77
N GLU A 202 -14.06 -5.48 5.00
CA GLU A 202 -14.14 -4.31 5.88
C GLU A 202 -14.52 -4.62 7.34
N LYS A 203 -14.14 -5.80 7.85
CA LYS A 203 -14.39 -6.16 9.25
C LYS A 203 -13.24 -5.85 10.18
N GLU A 204 -12.00 -5.92 9.68
CA GLU A 204 -10.80 -5.71 10.47
C GLU A 204 -9.90 -4.65 9.85
N VAL A 205 -9.33 -3.79 10.70
CA VAL A 205 -8.22 -2.90 10.37
C VAL A 205 -6.97 -3.43 11.06
N TRP A 206 -5.90 -3.60 10.30
CA TRP A 206 -4.59 -3.99 10.80
C TRP A 206 -3.67 -2.78 10.79
N VAL A 207 -2.94 -2.54 11.89
CA VAL A 207 -2.02 -1.41 12.02
C VAL A 207 -0.69 -1.87 12.57
N THR A 208 0.41 -1.47 11.91
CA THR A 208 1.76 -1.73 12.41
C THR A 208 2.15 -0.75 13.48
N ASN A 209 2.78 -1.23 14.54
CA ASN A 209 3.35 -0.42 15.63
C ASN A 209 4.88 -0.56 15.56
N ARG A 210 5.53 0.27 14.75
CA ARG A 210 6.92 0.08 14.35
C ARG A 210 7.92 0.10 15.51
N ALA A 211 7.66 0.94 16.52
CA ALA A 211 8.54 1.03 17.70
C ALA A 211 8.25 -0.06 18.74
N ALA A 212 7.02 -0.62 18.74
CA ALA A 212 6.65 -1.73 19.60
C ALA A 212 6.94 -3.10 18.97
N ASN A 213 7.31 -3.17 17.68
CA ASN A 213 7.50 -4.42 16.94
C ASN A 213 6.26 -5.32 16.95
N THR A 214 5.08 -4.72 16.82
CA THR A 214 3.80 -5.43 16.82
C THR A 214 2.89 -4.97 15.70
N VAL A 215 1.82 -5.74 15.46
CA VAL A 215 0.69 -5.38 14.59
C VAL A 215 -0.57 -5.55 15.43
N SER A 216 -1.39 -4.49 15.52
CA SER A 216 -2.67 -4.53 16.21
C SER A 216 -3.80 -4.75 15.20
N VAL A 217 -4.82 -5.50 15.61
CA VAL A 217 -6.02 -5.82 14.83
C VAL A 217 -7.22 -5.18 15.50
N ILE A 218 -7.94 -4.34 14.77
CA ILE A 218 -9.09 -3.56 15.26
C ILE A 218 -10.36 -4.08 14.57
N ASP A 219 -11.41 -4.33 15.33
CA ASP A 219 -12.75 -4.58 14.79
C ASP A 219 -13.39 -3.26 14.32
N VAL A 220 -13.80 -3.18 13.06
CA VAL A 220 -14.35 -1.97 12.43
C VAL A 220 -15.71 -1.57 13.02
N LYS A 221 -16.50 -2.54 13.49
CA LYS A 221 -17.84 -2.31 14.02
C LYS A 221 -17.81 -1.87 15.49
N THR A 222 -17.06 -2.62 16.31
CA THR A 222 -17.02 -2.41 17.76
C THR A 222 -15.92 -1.44 18.20
N LEU A 223 -14.93 -1.16 17.33
CA LEU A 223 -13.75 -0.35 17.59
C LEU A 223 -12.88 -0.90 18.74
N GLN A 224 -12.90 -2.22 18.93
CA GLN A 224 -12.08 -2.90 19.93
C GLN A 224 -10.81 -3.47 19.29
N ILE A 225 -9.73 -3.50 20.07
CA ILE A 225 -8.53 -4.24 19.70
C ILE A 225 -8.80 -5.73 19.90
N LEU A 226 -8.83 -6.50 18.79
CA LEU A 226 -9.07 -7.95 18.82
C LEU A 226 -7.83 -8.74 19.18
N ALA A 227 -6.67 -8.25 18.73
CA ALA A 227 -5.38 -8.88 18.96
C ALA A 227 -4.23 -7.89 18.77
N THR A 228 -3.09 -8.21 19.36
CA THR A 228 -1.80 -7.62 19.07
C THR A 228 -0.82 -8.79 18.86
N VAL A 229 -0.18 -8.84 17.68
CA VAL A 229 0.74 -9.90 17.29
C VAL A 229 2.15 -9.33 17.10
N GLU A 230 3.17 -10.12 17.36
CA GLU A 230 4.57 -9.72 17.13
C GLU A 230 4.89 -9.67 15.64
N SER A 231 5.67 -8.67 15.21
CA SER A 231 6.29 -8.61 13.90
C SER A 231 7.67 -7.97 14.02
N LYS A 232 8.72 -8.67 13.67
CA LYS A 232 10.11 -8.22 13.82
C LYS A 232 10.74 -7.88 12.49
N ASP A 233 11.55 -6.89 12.42
CA ASP A 233 11.92 -5.77 13.28
C ASP A 233 11.53 -4.50 12.58
N PHE A 234 10.86 -3.57 13.26
CA PHE A 234 10.36 -2.31 12.72
C PHE A 234 9.32 -2.49 11.59
N PRO A 235 8.14 -3.08 11.91
CA PRO A 235 7.05 -3.21 10.93
C PRO A 235 6.54 -1.84 10.51
N ILE A 236 6.60 -1.52 9.19
CA ILE A 236 6.37 -0.17 8.70
C ILE A 236 5.13 -0.07 7.81
N ARG A 237 4.83 -1.07 7.00
CA ARG A 237 3.60 -1.13 6.19
C ARG A 237 2.91 -2.48 6.35
N VAL A 238 1.60 -2.47 6.15
CA VAL A 238 0.75 -3.66 6.15
C VAL A 238 -0.19 -3.61 4.95
N LYS A 239 -0.41 -4.75 4.27
CA LYS A 239 -1.36 -4.89 3.17
C LYS A 239 -1.99 -6.28 3.15
N PHE A 240 -3.31 -6.32 3.00
CA PHE A 240 -4.05 -7.56 2.75
C PHE A 240 -3.77 -8.10 1.36
N ALA A 241 -3.50 -9.39 1.25
CA ALA A 241 -3.54 -10.09 -0.03
C ALA A 241 -4.98 -10.23 -0.55
N PRO A 242 -5.17 -10.43 -1.88
CA PRO A 242 -6.50 -10.66 -2.45
C PRO A 242 -7.21 -11.81 -1.73
N GLY A 243 -8.52 -11.64 -1.47
CA GLY A 243 -9.32 -12.60 -0.70
C GLY A 243 -9.20 -12.47 0.81
N GLY A 244 -8.29 -11.65 1.34
CA GLY A 244 -8.24 -11.26 2.76
C GLY A 244 -7.70 -12.30 3.74
N ARG A 245 -7.29 -13.48 3.25
CA ARG A 245 -6.75 -14.54 4.12
C ARG A 245 -5.35 -14.24 4.62
N PHE A 246 -4.53 -13.60 3.79
CA PHE A 246 -3.14 -13.32 4.14
C PHE A 246 -2.89 -11.82 4.24
N VAL A 247 -1.96 -11.45 5.11
CA VAL A 247 -1.54 -10.07 5.36
C VAL A 247 -0.03 -10.01 5.27
N LEU A 248 0.47 -9.08 4.44
CA LEU A 248 1.89 -8.82 4.27
C LEU A 248 2.29 -7.65 5.17
N VAL A 249 3.42 -7.77 5.85
CA VAL A 249 4.00 -6.71 6.69
C VAL A 249 5.46 -6.52 6.29
N SER A 250 5.83 -5.32 5.85
CA SER A 250 7.23 -4.99 5.61
C SER A 250 7.91 -4.60 6.92
N ASN A 251 9.05 -5.22 7.19
CA ASN A 251 9.85 -5.00 8.38
C ASN A 251 11.17 -4.31 7.97
N ALA A 252 11.21 -2.99 8.16
CA ALA A 252 12.26 -2.16 7.57
C ALA A 252 13.65 -2.48 8.10
N ARG A 253 13.80 -2.80 9.40
CA ARG A 253 15.08 -3.07 10.02
C ARG A 253 15.57 -4.50 9.79
N SER A 254 14.67 -5.49 9.85
CA SER A 254 15.06 -6.88 9.54
C SER A 254 15.23 -7.13 8.05
N GLY A 255 14.74 -6.24 7.18
CA GLY A 255 14.91 -6.33 5.73
C GLY A 255 14.11 -7.48 5.12
N ASP A 256 12.90 -7.71 5.58
CA ASP A 256 12.03 -8.79 5.14
C ASP A 256 10.55 -8.37 5.04
N VAL A 257 9.75 -9.24 4.45
CA VAL A 257 8.28 -9.16 4.48
C VAL A 257 7.76 -10.39 5.21
N ALA A 258 7.05 -10.19 6.32
CA ALA A 258 6.32 -11.23 7.01
C ALA A 258 4.93 -11.41 6.39
N VAL A 259 4.46 -12.67 6.30
CA VAL A 259 3.12 -13.01 5.85
C VAL A 259 2.37 -13.65 7.01
N PHE A 260 1.25 -13.06 7.39
CA PHE A 260 0.37 -13.57 8.43
C PHE A 260 -0.87 -14.19 7.82
N ASP A 261 -1.36 -15.29 8.41
CA ASP A 261 -2.72 -15.77 8.18
C ASP A 261 -3.68 -14.93 9.04
N ALA A 262 -4.60 -14.20 8.42
CA ALA A 262 -5.49 -13.25 9.10
C ALA A 262 -6.46 -13.93 10.08
N VAL A 263 -6.84 -15.20 9.84
CA VAL A 263 -7.76 -15.94 10.69
C VAL A 263 -7.09 -16.42 11.96
N THR A 264 -5.90 -17.05 11.82
CA THR A 264 -5.13 -17.57 12.97
C THR A 264 -4.25 -16.52 13.63
N ARG A 265 -4.00 -15.38 12.95
CA ARG A 265 -3.13 -14.28 13.37
C ARG A 265 -1.69 -14.72 13.62
N LYS A 266 -1.27 -15.79 12.96
CA LYS A 266 0.10 -16.33 13.05
C LYS A 266 0.90 -15.98 11.82
N GLU A 267 2.18 -15.69 12.00
CA GLU A 267 3.13 -15.63 10.90
C GLU A 267 3.27 -17.02 10.28
N VAL A 268 3.07 -17.10 8.96
CA VAL A 268 3.15 -18.35 8.19
C VAL A 268 4.34 -18.37 7.24
N ARG A 269 4.90 -17.20 6.93
CA ARG A 269 6.04 -17.06 6.04
C ARG A 269 6.81 -15.79 6.35
N ARG A 270 8.11 -15.80 6.12
CA ARG A 270 9.00 -14.63 6.10
C ARG A 270 9.83 -14.66 4.84
N ILE A 271 9.84 -13.54 4.11
CA ILE A 271 10.43 -13.41 2.79
C ILE A 271 11.56 -12.39 2.88
N PRO A 272 12.85 -12.82 2.84
CA PRO A 272 13.97 -11.88 2.86
C PRO A 272 14.00 -11.03 1.60
N MET A 273 14.23 -9.71 1.76
CA MET A 273 14.42 -8.78 0.64
C MET A 273 15.90 -8.67 0.23
N GLN A 274 16.77 -9.57 0.71
CA GLN A 274 18.21 -9.57 0.46
C GLN A 274 18.51 -9.47 -1.04
N LEU A 275 19.49 -8.63 -1.34
CA LEU A 275 19.98 -8.42 -2.70
C LEU A 275 21.13 -9.39 -2.99
N LYS A 276 21.25 -9.81 -4.24
CA LYS A 276 22.48 -10.45 -4.70
C LYS A 276 23.60 -9.40 -4.77
N ALA A 277 24.84 -9.80 -4.60
CA ALA A 277 26.00 -8.91 -4.52
C ALA A 277 26.14 -7.88 -5.67
N ALA A 278 25.51 -8.13 -6.82
CA ALA A 278 25.50 -7.24 -7.98
C ALA A 278 24.27 -6.31 -8.05
N GLU A 279 23.31 -6.43 -7.14
CA GLU A 279 22.06 -5.68 -7.15
C GLU A 279 22.08 -4.60 -6.07
N GLY A 280 21.80 -3.36 -6.43
CA GLY A 280 21.42 -2.30 -5.45
C GLY A 280 22.55 -1.62 -4.67
N ALA A 281 23.80 -1.65 -5.13
CA ALA A 281 24.86 -0.81 -4.57
C ALA A 281 24.72 0.62 -5.12
N THR A 282 23.87 1.43 -4.50
CA THR A 282 23.77 2.85 -4.86
C THR A 282 24.60 3.69 -3.89
N SER A 283 25.49 4.52 -4.45
CA SER A 283 26.27 5.50 -3.70
C SER A 283 25.45 6.78 -3.49
N GLY A 284 25.53 7.38 -2.32
CA GLY A 284 24.94 8.69 -2.04
C GLY A 284 24.32 8.80 -0.63
N GLN A 285 23.97 10.02 -0.26
CA GLN A 285 23.29 10.29 0.99
C GLN A 285 21.84 9.80 0.88
N ARG A 286 21.39 9.01 1.86
CA ARG A 286 20.06 8.41 1.92
C ARG A 286 19.21 9.08 3.00
N ILE A 287 17.88 9.16 2.79
CA ILE A 287 16.94 9.72 3.77
C ILE A 287 17.01 8.95 5.10
N PHE A 288 17.00 7.62 5.02
CA PHE A 288 17.15 6.79 6.21
C PHE A 288 18.62 6.60 6.61
N GLY A 289 19.58 6.94 5.73
CA GLY A 289 21.00 6.79 5.97
C GLY A 289 21.33 5.39 6.49
N ASN A 290 22.08 5.33 7.61
CA ASN A 290 22.42 4.07 8.29
C ASN A 290 21.43 3.67 9.38
N GLN A 291 20.28 4.33 9.51
CA GLN A 291 19.31 4.09 10.58
C GLN A 291 18.82 2.64 10.63
N PHE A 292 18.74 2.00 9.47
CA PHE A 292 18.30 0.59 9.33
C PHE A 292 19.43 -0.33 8.84
N GLY A 293 20.68 0.09 8.92
CA GLY A 293 21.83 -0.66 8.43
C GLY A 293 22.02 -0.57 6.92
N GLN A 294 22.78 -1.50 6.33
CA GLN A 294 23.11 -1.55 4.90
C GLN A 294 22.09 -2.37 4.08
N GLY A 295 21.00 -2.80 4.69
CA GLY A 295 19.96 -3.61 4.03
C GLY A 295 19.10 -2.82 3.06
N PRO A 296 18.25 -3.50 2.29
CA PRO A 296 17.39 -2.90 1.26
C PRO A 296 16.28 -2.00 1.81
N VAL A 297 15.92 -2.12 3.08
CA VAL A 297 14.87 -1.35 3.79
C VAL A 297 13.52 -1.42 3.05
N PRO A 298 12.79 -2.54 3.16
CA PRO A 298 11.46 -2.66 2.59
C PRO A 298 10.49 -1.71 3.32
N VAL A 299 9.81 -0.84 2.56
CA VAL A 299 8.85 0.14 3.06
C VAL A 299 7.49 -0.07 2.40
N GLY A 300 7.22 0.61 1.30
CA GLY A 300 5.93 0.56 0.62
C GLY A 300 5.56 -0.85 0.15
N ILE A 301 4.33 -1.27 0.38
CA ILE A 301 3.76 -2.52 -0.17
C ILE A 301 2.52 -2.17 -0.97
N LEU A 302 2.46 -2.67 -2.20
CA LEU A 302 1.27 -2.64 -3.03
C LEU A 302 0.78 -4.06 -3.28
N VAL A 303 -0.51 -4.26 -3.04
CA VAL A 303 -1.27 -5.44 -3.47
C VAL A 303 -2.52 -4.94 -4.17
N ALA A 304 -2.85 -5.48 -5.32
CA ALA A 304 -4.08 -5.16 -6.03
C ALA A 304 -4.81 -6.45 -6.40
N SER A 305 -6.14 -6.43 -6.34
CA SER A 305 -6.99 -7.62 -6.55
C SER A 305 -6.84 -8.26 -7.94
N LYS A 306 -6.32 -7.51 -8.91
CA LYS A 306 -6.08 -7.97 -10.29
C LYS A 306 -4.66 -8.44 -10.54
N LEU A 307 -3.80 -8.40 -9.54
CA LEU A 307 -2.40 -8.79 -9.64
C LEU A 307 -2.15 -10.13 -8.95
N SER A 308 -1.31 -10.94 -9.53
CA SER A 308 -0.80 -12.19 -8.95
C SER A 308 0.44 -11.96 -8.08
N HIS A 309 0.98 -10.73 -8.08
CA HIS A 309 2.16 -10.33 -7.35
C HIS A 309 1.86 -9.19 -6.38
N ALA A 310 2.56 -9.19 -5.25
CA ALA A 310 2.76 -8.00 -4.43
C ALA A 310 4.04 -7.29 -4.87
N PHE A 311 4.06 -5.96 -4.75
CA PHE A 311 5.22 -5.11 -5.04
C PHE A 311 5.70 -4.47 -3.75
N VAL A 312 7.00 -4.50 -3.50
CA VAL A 312 7.62 -3.97 -2.28
C VAL A 312 8.73 -2.99 -2.65
N ALA A 313 8.54 -1.73 -2.27
CA ALA A 313 9.57 -0.71 -2.44
C ALA A 313 10.71 -0.93 -1.44
N ASN A 314 11.93 -1.03 -1.93
CA ASN A 314 13.15 -1.17 -1.12
C ASN A 314 13.94 0.13 -1.20
N THR A 315 13.66 1.00 -0.23
CA THR A 315 14.08 2.40 -0.27
C THR A 315 15.61 2.57 -0.34
N ASN A 316 16.38 1.76 0.37
CA ASN A 316 17.85 1.86 0.33
C ASN A 316 18.51 1.18 -0.87
N ALA A 317 17.74 0.54 -1.73
CA ALA A 317 18.25 -0.23 -2.86
C ALA A 317 17.79 0.29 -4.22
N ASP A 318 16.92 1.30 -4.27
CA ASP A 318 16.36 1.90 -5.50
C ASP A 318 15.66 0.86 -6.40
N ILE A 319 15.03 -0.13 -5.77
CA ILE A 319 14.32 -1.21 -6.47
C ILE A 319 12.93 -1.45 -5.88
N VAL A 320 12.08 -2.06 -6.70
CA VAL A 320 10.81 -2.67 -6.27
C VAL A 320 10.92 -4.19 -6.44
N THR A 321 10.74 -4.94 -5.36
CA THR A 321 10.72 -6.41 -5.39
C THR A 321 9.31 -6.90 -5.67
N MET A 322 9.17 -7.87 -6.57
CA MET A 322 7.94 -8.58 -6.87
C MET A 322 7.89 -9.88 -6.05
N ILE A 323 6.81 -10.11 -5.34
CA ILE A 323 6.53 -11.34 -4.58
C ILE A 323 5.34 -12.04 -5.23
N ASP A 324 5.53 -13.28 -5.65
CA ASP A 324 4.44 -14.13 -6.14
C ASP A 324 3.51 -14.50 -4.98
N LEU A 325 2.23 -14.16 -5.08
CA LEU A 325 1.23 -14.33 -4.00
C LEU A 325 0.77 -15.79 -3.82
N LYS A 326 1.12 -16.68 -4.74
CA LYS A 326 0.80 -18.11 -4.64
C LYS A 326 1.90 -18.89 -3.94
N THR A 327 3.16 -18.59 -4.29
CA THR A 327 4.35 -19.32 -3.79
C THR A 327 5.02 -18.63 -2.61
N TRP A 328 4.75 -17.34 -2.38
CA TRP A 328 5.44 -16.49 -1.40
C TRP A 328 6.95 -16.44 -1.63
N GLN A 329 7.35 -16.35 -2.90
CA GLN A 329 8.75 -16.22 -3.31
C GLN A 329 8.96 -14.93 -4.08
N VAL A 330 10.20 -14.43 -4.05
CA VAL A 330 10.61 -13.32 -4.90
C VAL A 330 10.58 -13.78 -6.35
N ALA A 331 9.70 -13.19 -7.16
CA ALA A 331 9.54 -13.47 -8.58
C ALA A 331 10.44 -12.62 -9.47
N GLY A 332 10.82 -11.43 -9.00
CA GLY A 332 11.66 -10.51 -9.77
C GLY A 332 11.91 -9.19 -9.04
N ARG A 333 12.66 -8.32 -9.69
CA ARG A 333 12.97 -6.97 -9.20
C ARG A 333 12.91 -5.97 -10.35
N LEU A 334 12.37 -4.78 -10.05
CA LEU A 334 12.25 -3.67 -10.99
C LEU A 334 13.17 -2.54 -10.52
N THR A 335 13.87 -1.92 -11.44
CA THR A 335 14.60 -0.69 -11.17
C THR A 335 13.61 0.45 -10.98
N ALA A 336 13.78 1.23 -9.93
CA ALA A 336 13.04 2.46 -9.65
C ALA A 336 13.99 3.66 -9.71
N GLY A 337 13.46 4.87 -9.46
CA GLY A 337 14.28 6.03 -9.11
C GLY A 337 14.77 5.94 -7.66
N LYS A 338 15.40 7.03 -7.18
CA LYS A 338 16.04 7.05 -5.86
C LYS A 338 15.02 7.04 -4.73
N GLU A 339 15.26 6.14 -3.79
CA GLU A 339 14.48 5.97 -2.57
C GLU A 339 12.98 5.76 -2.85
N PRO A 340 12.61 4.67 -3.56
CA PRO A 340 11.21 4.34 -3.80
C PRO A 340 10.49 4.11 -2.47
N ASP A 341 9.23 4.62 -2.36
CA ASP A 341 8.43 4.53 -1.15
C ASP A 341 6.96 4.14 -1.47
N GLY A 342 6.06 5.11 -1.62
CA GLY A 342 4.68 4.86 -1.95
C GLY A 342 4.50 4.22 -3.32
N LEU A 343 3.58 3.26 -3.39
CA LEU A 343 3.26 2.51 -4.59
C LEU A 343 1.78 2.62 -4.92
N GLY A 344 1.45 2.78 -6.21
CA GLY A 344 0.07 2.80 -6.69
C GLY A 344 -0.13 1.86 -7.88
N TYR A 345 -1.38 1.45 -8.09
CA TYR A 345 -1.75 0.62 -9.23
C TYR A 345 -2.86 1.27 -10.05
N SER A 346 -2.65 1.36 -11.35
CA SER A 346 -3.68 1.72 -12.33
C SER A 346 -3.98 0.53 -13.24
N PRO A 347 -5.27 0.18 -13.48
CA PRO A 347 -5.64 -0.83 -14.46
C PRO A 347 -5.39 -0.38 -15.92
N VAL A 348 -5.04 0.88 -16.14
CA VAL A 348 -4.67 1.38 -17.47
C VAL A 348 -3.28 0.84 -17.83
N THR A 349 -3.19 0.05 -18.90
CA THR A 349 -1.91 -0.48 -19.41
C THR A 349 -1.29 0.53 -20.35
N LEU A 350 -0.15 1.07 -19.97
CA LEU A 350 0.62 2.01 -20.79
C LEU A 350 1.57 1.23 -21.71
N LYS A 351 1.67 1.70 -22.96
CA LYS A 351 2.68 1.21 -23.90
C LYS A 351 3.95 2.07 -23.80
N PRO A 352 5.11 1.51 -24.11
CA PRO A 352 6.37 2.24 -24.21
C PRO A 352 6.29 3.49 -25.09
#